data_d50bfabfa5bcbc1e6d7f8a03e5cb7bee
#
_entry.id   d50bfabfa5bcbc1e6d7f8a03e5cb7bee
#
_cell.length_a   1.000
_cell.length_b   1.000
_cell.length_c   1.000
_cell.angle_alpha   90.00
_cell.angle_beta   90.00
_cell.angle_gamma   90.00
#
_symmetry.space_group_name_H-M   'P 1'
#
loop_
_entity.id
_entity.type
_entity.pdbx_description
1 polymer ?
#
loop_
_entity_poly.entity_id
_entity_poly.type
_entity_poly.pdbx_seq_one_letter_code
_entity_poly.pdbx_strand_id
1 'polypeptide(L)'
;MRNTRGQAPAVLLAGLMSVALTAPALADDGVTVLSAARIHTMDPAQPQAGAMAYDRDGTIVAVGTREDLLARYPAATQLDAGNATVIPGLIDAHGHVAGLGQTQMQADLVGAGSKEEVLRRLRAF
;
A
#
# COMPACT_ATOMS: atom_id res chain seq x y z
N MET A 1 -62.22 -63.97 18.02
CA MET A 1 -60.83 -63.69 18.42
C MET A 1 -60.06 -63.20 17.22
N ARG A 2 -59.88 -61.90 17.02
CA ARG A 2 -59.07 -61.30 15.92
C ARG A 2 -57.96 -60.48 16.57
N ASN A 3 -56.75 -60.92 16.29
CA ASN A 3 -55.53 -60.31 16.78
C ASN A 3 -55.09 -59.22 15.79
N THR A 4 -55.18 -57.96 16.16
CA THR A 4 -54.68 -56.80 15.36
C THR A 4 -53.33 -56.41 15.86
N ARG A 5 -52.26 -56.77 15.13
CA ARG A 5 -50.91 -56.29 15.36
C ARG A 5 -50.80 -54.87 14.84
N GLY A 6 -50.56 -53.91 15.72
CA GLY A 6 -50.25 -52.53 15.37
C GLY A 6 -48.86 -52.44 14.74
N GLN A 7 -48.84 -51.86 13.57
CA GLN A 7 -47.59 -51.45 12.90
C GLN A 7 -47.23 -50.04 13.37
N ALA A 8 -46.04 -49.89 13.94
CA ALA A 8 -45.48 -48.59 14.27
C ALA A 8 -44.91 -47.93 12.99
N PRO A 9 -45.08 -46.63 12.79
CA PRO A 9 -44.48 -45.93 11.64
C PRO A 9 -42.99 -45.76 11.84
N ALA A 10 -42.20 -46.13 10.80
CA ALA A 10 -40.79 -45.86 10.72
C ALA A 10 -40.57 -44.35 10.42
N VAL A 11 -39.98 -43.65 11.38
CA VAL A 11 -39.57 -42.25 11.18
C VAL A 11 -38.21 -42.25 10.42
N LEU A 12 -38.24 -41.87 9.14
CA LEU A 12 -37.05 -41.63 8.35
C LEU A 12 -36.45 -40.31 8.82
N LEU A 13 -35.31 -40.37 9.55
CA LEU A 13 -34.48 -39.19 9.86
C LEU A 13 -33.64 -38.88 8.61
N ALA A 14 -34.07 -37.88 7.80
CA ALA A 14 -33.28 -37.36 6.72
C ALA A 14 -32.15 -36.46 7.32
N GLY A 15 -30.92 -37.02 7.38
CA GLY A 15 -29.75 -36.28 7.76
C GLY A 15 -29.39 -35.22 6.68
N LEU A 16 -29.58 -33.96 7.01
CA LEU A 16 -29.05 -32.84 6.21
C LEU A 16 -27.51 -32.81 6.36
N MET A 17 -26.83 -33.33 5.35
CA MET A 17 -25.37 -33.24 5.23
C MET A 17 -25.04 -31.83 4.73
N SER A 18 -24.71 -30.89 5.66
CA SER A 18 -24.23 -29.56 5.32
C SER A 18 -22.83 -29.68 4.72
N VAL A 19 -22.75 -29.58 3.40
CA VAL A 19 -21.46 -29.40 2.70
C VAL A 19 -21.01 -27.98 2.95
N ALA A 20 -20.06 -27.81 3.88
CA ALA A 20 -19.35 -26.56 4.04
C ALA A 20 -18.52 -26.31 2.78
N LEU A 21 -18.95 -25.38 1.92
CA LEU A 21 -18.17 -24.88 0.80
C LEU A 21 -17.03 -24.03 1.42
N THR A 22 -15.86 -24.63 1.64
CA THR A 22 -14.66 -23.86 1.95
C THR A 22 -14.23 -23.14 0.67
N ALA A 23 -14.48 -21.84 0.59
CA ALA A 23 -13.89 -21.01 -0.45
C ALA A 23 -12.36 -21.16 -0.37
N PRO A 24 -11.65 -21.39 -1.49
CA PRO A 24 -10.19 -21.38 -1.47
C PRO A 24 -9.72 -20.02 -0.94
N ALA A 25 -8.87 -20.02 0.07
CA ALA A 25 -8.15 -18.82 0.47
C ALA A 25 -7.33 -18.37 -0.76
N LEU A 26 -7.57 -17.15 -1.26
CA LEU A 26 -6.76 -16.57 -2.31
C LEU A 26 -5.32 -16.53 -1.80
N ALA A 27 -4.42 -17.20 -2.50
CA ALA A 27 -3.01 -17.17 -2.16
C ALA A 27 -2.53 -15.71 -2.33
N ASP A 28 -1.74 -15.21 -1.37
CA ASP A 28 -1.05 -13.93 -1.49
C ASP A 28 -0.18 -13.98 -2.76
N ASP A 29 -0.50 -13.16 -3.76
CA ASP A 29 0.24 -13.06 -5.03
C ASP A 29 1.53 -12.25 -4.89
N GLY A 30 1.82 -11.74 -3.68
CA GLY A 30 2.97 -10.92 -3.37
C GLY A 30 2.88 -9.50 -3.93
N VAL A 31 1.70 -9.12 -4.37
CA VAL A 31 1.43 -7.79 -4.91
C VAL A 31 0.82 -6.91 -3.83
N THR A 32 1.21 -5.65 -3.78
CA THR A 32 0.56 -4.60 -3.00
C THR A 32 -0.09 -3.59 -3.93
N VAL A 33 -1.35 -3.27 -3.70
CA VAL A 33 -2.08 -2.20 -4.38
C VAL A 33 -2.12 -0.99 -3.45
N LEU A 34 -1.41 0.09 -3.84
CA LEU A 34 -1.44 1.38 -3.19
C LEU A 34 -2.48 2.27 -3.88
N SER A 35 -3.45 2.78 -3.13
CA SER A 35 -4.39 3.82 -3.58
C SER A 35 -4.06 5.17 -2.94
N ALA A 36 -4.29 6.27 -3.68
CA ALA A 36 -4.10 7.63 -3.21
C ALA A 36 -5.05 8.58 -3.95
N ALA A 37 -5.23 9.80 -3.42
CA ALA A 37 -6.04 10.83 -4.10
C ALA A 37 -5.48 11.17 -5.48
N ARG A 38 -4.15 11.10 -5.66
CA ARG A 38 -3.46 11.36 -6.92
C ARG A 38 -2.11 10.68 -6.99
N ILE A 39 -1.83 10.01 -8.09
CA ILE A 39 -0.52 9.46 -8.42
C ILE A 39 -0.06 10.08 -9.73
N HIS A 40 1.05 10.82 -9.73
CA HIS A 40 1.69 11.34 -10.95
C HIS A 40 2.58 10.26 -11.53
N THR A 41 2.27 9.81 -12.75
CA THR A 41 2.96 8.67 -13.37
C THR A 41 4.18 9.08 -14.20
N MET A 42 4.24 10.35 -14.63
CA MET A 42 5.17 10.88 -15.64
C MET A 42 5.03 10.22 -17.03
N ASP A 43 4.00 9.41 -17.22
CA ASP A 43 3.63 8.88 -18.53
C ASP A 43 2.69 9.87 -19.23
N PRO A 44 3.06 10.44 -20.41
CA PRO A 44 2.19 11.37 -21.14
C PRO A 44 0.85 10.75 -21.57
N ALA A 45 0.80 9.43 -21.77
CA ALA A 45 -0.42 8.73 -22.15
C ALA A 45 -1.39 8.55 -20.97
N GLN A 46 -0.87 8.48 -19.74
CA GLN A 46 -1.65 8.35 -18.53
C GLN A 46 -1.01 9.18 -17.39
N PRO A 47 -1.09 10.52 -17.44
CA PRO A 47 -0.32 11.38 -16.53
C PRO A 47 -0.71 11.29 -15.05
N GLN A 48 -1.89 10.76 -14.77
CA GLN A 48 -2.41 10.59 -13.41
C GLN A 48 -3.14 9.26 -13.26
N ALA A 49 -3.07 8.69 -12.05
CA ALA A 49 -3.78 7.48 -11.65
C ALA A 49 -4.30 7.62 -10.21
N GLY A 50 -5.24 6.74 -9.84
CA GLY A 50 -5.77 6.63 -8.47
C GLY A 50 -5.12 5.49 -7.69
N ALA A 51 -4.46 4.55 -8.37
CA ALA A 51 -3.78 3.42 -7.73
C ALA A 51 -2.60 2.92 -8.55
N MET A 52 -1.67 2.24 -7.87
CA MET A 52 -0.57 1.48 -8.48
C MET A 52 -0.39 0.15 -7.74
N ALA A 53 0.03 -0.86 -8.48
CA ALA A 53 0.39 -2.17 -7.96
C ALA A 53 1.90 -2.38 -8.08
N TYR A 54 2.53 -2.92 -7.03
CA TYR A 54 3.94 -3.28 -7.04
C TYR A 54 4.14 -4.64 -6.38
N ASP A 55 5.16 -5.36 -6.83
CA ASP A 55 5.53 -6.69 -6.31
C ASP A 55 6.41 -6.61 -5.06
N ARG A 56 6.84 -7.78 -4.56
CA ARG A 56 7.70 -7.90 -3.38
C ARG A 56 9.08 -7.27 -3.54
N ASP A 57 9.55 -7.14 -4.77
CA ASP A 57 10.84 -6.52 -5.09
C ASP A 57 10.72 -5.00 -5.22
N GLY A 58 9.49 -4.45 -5.08
CA GLY A 58 9.19 -3.04 -5.22
C GLY A 58 9.03 -2.59 -6.68
N THR A 59 8.95 -3.51 -7.63
CA THR A 59 8.73 -3.19 -9.04
C THR A 59 7.26 -2.85 -9.29
N ILE A 60 6.98 -1.72 -9.93
CA ILE A 60 5.62 -1.34 -10.33
C ILE A 60 5.18 -2.26 -11.48
N VAL A 61 4.13 -3.07 -11.24
CA VAL A 61 3.61 -4.05 -12.20
C VAL A 61 2.34 -3.56 -12.91
N ALA A 62 1.65 -2.57 -12.35
CA ALA A 62 0.50 -1.94 -12.99
C ALA A 62 0.19 -0.57 -12.37
N VAL A 63 -0.46 0.31 -13.16
CA VAL A 63 -0.96 1.63 -12.75
C VAL A 63 -2.36 1.80 -13.33
N GLY A 64 -3.32 2.34 -12.56
CA GLY A 64 -4.69 2.50 -13.04
C GLY A 64 -5.66 2.98 -11.97
N THR A 65 -6.91 2.52 -12.07
CA THR A 65 -7.90 2.73 -11.01
C THR A 65 -7.75 1.66 -9.92
N ARG A 66 -8.20 1.98 -8.71
CA ARG A 66 -8.20 1.01 -7.61
C ARG A 66 -9.03 -0.23 -7.96
N GLU A 67 -10.19 -0.03 -8.57
CA GLU A 67 -11.12 -1.08 -8.96
C GLU A 67 -10.49 -2.07 -9.96
N ASP A 68 -9.86 -1.55 -11.00
CA ASP A 68 -9.20 -2.38 -12.03
C ASP A 68 -8.05 -3.20 -11.44
N LEU A 69 -7.24 -2.58 -10.57
CA LEU A 69 -6.11 -3.26 -9.97
C LEU A 69 -6.54 -4.33 -8.97
N LEU A 70 -7.58 -4.10 -8.17
CA LEU A 70 -8.11 -5.11 -7.26
C LEU A 70 -8.83 -6.25 -8.00
N ALA A 71 -9.44 -5.97 -9.15
CA ALA A 71 -9.99 -7.01 -10.01
C ALA A 71 -8.87 -7.89 -10.62
N ARG A 72 -7.74 -7.27 -10.99
CA ARG A 72 -6.58 -7.97 -11.55
C ARG A 72 -5.76 -8.73 -10.51
N TYR A 73 -5.67 -8.22 -9.29
CA TYR A 73 -4.90 -8.77 -8.17
C TYR A 73 -5.81 -8.96 -6.95
N PRO A 74 -6.73 -9.94 -6.96
CA PRO A 74 -7.76 -10.09 -5.93
C PRO A 74 -7.19 -10.49 -4.55
N ALA A 75 -5.96 -11.03 -4.49
CA ALA A 75 -5.27 -11.40 -3.27
C ALA A 75 -4.25 -10.34 -2.80
N ALA A 76 -4.15 -9.19 -3.50
CA ALA A 76 -3.18 -8.15 -3.17
C ALA A 76 -3.38 -7.56 -1.78
N THR A 77 -2.28 -7.27 -1.11
CA THR A 77 -2.28 -6.40 0.07
C THR A 77 -2.73 -5.00 -0.33
N GLN A 78 -3.69 -4.42 0.40
CA GLN A 78 -4.20 -3.09 0.10
C GLN A 78 -3.58 -2.05 1.05
N LEU A 79 -3.04 -0.99 0.47
CA LEU A 79 -2.51 0.17 1.18
C LEU A 79 -3.25 1.43 0.70
N ASP A 80 -3.91 2.14 1.62
CA ASP A 80 -4.61 3.38 1.31
C ASP A 80 -3.85 4.58 1.89
N ALA A 81 -3.33 5.43 1.01
CA ALA A 81 -2.67 6.67 1.37
C ALA A 81 -3.66 7.86 1.51
N GLY A 82 -4.97 7.61 1.38
CA GLY A 82 -6.02 8.61 1.58
C GLY A 82 -5.85 9.82 0.64
N ASN A 83 -5.80 11.01 1.23
CA ASN A 83 -5.69 12.28 0.48
C ASN A 83 -4.26 12.62 0.00
N ALA A 84 -3.30 11.70 0.14
CA ALA A 84 -1.93 11.94 -0.29
C ALA A 84 -1.81 12.07 -1.82
N THR A 85 -0.79 12.80 -2.25
CA THR A 85 -0.31 12.80 -3.63
C THR A 85 0.99 12.01 -3.68
N VAL A 86 1.05 11.03 -4.58
CA VAL A 86 2.23 10.22 -4.85
C VAL A 86 2.94 10.76 -6.09
N ILE A 87 4.24 10.93 -5.99
CA ILE A 87 5.11 11.37 -7.09
C ILE A 87 6.29 10.40 -7.21
N PRO A 88 6.91 10.27 -8.38
CA PRO A 88 8.20 9.59 -8.50
C PRO A 88 9.25 10.21 -7.58
N GLY A 89 10.21 9.39 -7.15
CA GLY A 89 11.32 9.86 -6.34
C GLY A 89 12.08 10.99 -7.05
N LEU A 90 12.47 12.02 -6.30
CA LEU A 90 13.24 13.13 -6.83
C LEU A 90 14.67 12.66 -7.13
N ILE A 91 15.16 13.00 -8.32
CA ILE A 91 16.53 12.71 -8.75
C ILE A 91 17.25 14.04 -8.94
N ASP A 92 18.25 14.33 -8.12
CA ASP A 92 19.14 15.46 -8.30
C ASP A 92 20.35 15.03 -9.13
N ALA A 93 20.32 15.38 -10.42
CA ALA A 93 21.41 15.05 -11.34
C ALA A 93 22.65 15.98 -11.19
N HIS A 94 22.59 16.99 -10.35
CA HIS A 94 23.68 17.95 -10.10
C HIS A 94 23.90 18.19 -8.59
N GLY A 95 23.70 17.16 -7.76
CA GLY A 95 23.85 17.24 -6.31
C GLY A 95 25.32 17.38 -5.88
N HIS A 96 25.61 18.38 -5.04
CA HIS A 96 26.92 18.56 -4.41
C HIS A 96 26.94 17.89 -3.02
N VAL A 97 26.79 16.58 -2.96
CA VAL A 97 26.67 15.83 -1.68
C VAL A 97 27.88 16.04 -0.77
N ALA A 98 29.10 16.03 -1.35
CA ALA A 98 30.33 16.31 -0.58
C ALA A 98 30.36 17.74 -0.03
N GLY A 99 29.93 18.73 -0.83
CA GLY A 99 29.81 20.12 -0.40
C GLY A 99 28.77 20.29 0.73
N LEU A 100 27.62 19.65 0.60
CA LEU A 100 26.61 19.64 1.65
C LEU A 100 27.14 19.01 2.94
N GLY A 101 27.83 17.86 2.85
CA GLY A 101 28.48 17.23 4.01
C GLY A 101 29.48 18.16 4.69
N GLN A 102 30.28 18.89 3.91
CA GLN A 102 31.24 19.87 4.45
C GLN A 102 30.56 21.05 5.14
N THR A 103 29.42 21.56 4.64
CA THR A 103 28.66 22.64 5.32
C THR A 103 28.11 22.19 6.66
N GLN A 104 27.75 20.91 6.84
CA GLN A 104 27.30 20.35 8.11
C GLN A 104 28.42 20.29 9.17
N MET A 105 29.68 20.41 8.76
CA MET A 105 30.86 20.43 9.62
C MET A 105 31.32 21.86 9.95
N GLN A 106 30.53 22.86 9.67
CA GLN A 106 30.83 24.28 9.87
C GLN A 106 29.63 25.00 10.49
N ALA A 107 29.93 26.03 11.30
CA ALA A 107 28.85 26.87 11.82
C ALA A 107 28.16 27.62 10.66
N ASP A 108 26.84 27.50 10.55
CA ASP A 108 26.06 28.26 9.57
C ASP A 108 25.94 29.72 10.01
N LEU A 109 26.70 30.57 9.33
CA LEU A 109 26.74 32.02 9.58
C LEU A 109 25.96 32.80 8.49
N VAL A 110 25.34 32.12 7.53
CA VAL A 110 24.57 32.74 6.46
C VAL A 110 23.40 33.54 7.07
N GLY A 111 23.24 34.80 6.65
CA GLY A 111 22.18 35.68 7.12
C GLY A 111 22.36 36.19 8.54
N ALA A 112 23.53 36.03 9.18
CA ALA A 112 23.81 36.68 10.46
C ALA A 112 23.86 38.19 10.27
N GLY A 113 22.94 38.91 10.95
CA GLY A 113 22.78 40.39 10.81
C GLY A 113 23.69 41.23 11.71
N SER A 114 24.44 40.63 12.65
CA SER A 114 25.32 41.34 13.54
C SER A 114 26.50 40.48 13.99
N LYS A 115 27.53 41.15 14.54
CA LYS A 115 28.68 40.46 15.15
C LYS A 115 28.26 39.59 16.34
N GLU A 116 27.34 40.07 17.12
CA GLU A 116 26.82 39.36 18.31
C GLU A 116 26.14 38.06 17.90
N GLU A 117 25.37 38.07 16.80
CA GLU A 117 24.73 36.91 16.25
C GLU A 117 25.74 35.89 15.72
N VAL A 118 26.79 36.33 15.01
CA VAL A 118 27.90 35.49 14.56
C VAL A 118 28.56 34.79 15.76
N LEU A 119 28.89 35.56 16.81
CA LEU A 119 29.51 34.99 17.99
C LEU A 119 28.60 34.01 18.73
N ARG A 120 27.30 34.27 18.76
CA ARG A 120 26.33 33.39 19.37
C ARG A 120 26.28 32.05 18.62
N ARG A 121 26.22 32.08 17.28
CA ARG A 121 26.17 30.85 16.43
C ARG A 121 27.47 30.04 16.57
N LEU A 122 28.64 30.72 16.58
CA LEU A 122 29.93 30.05 16.78
C LEU A 122 30.06 29.37 18.14
N ARG A 123 29.46 29.93 19.20
CA ARG A 123 29.48 29.32 20.53
C ARG A 123 28.50 28.12 20.66
N ALA A 124 27.47 28.11 19.85
CA ALA A 124 26.45 27.04 19.84
C ALA A 124 26.84 25.85 18.95
N PHE A 125 27.83 26.03 18.07
CA PHE A 125 28.39 25.01 17.20
C PHE A 125 29.44 24.17 17.92
#